data_822e600a010657e93175233e50dbd362
#
_entry.id   822e600a010657e93175233e50dbd362
#
_cell.length_a   1.000
_cell.length_b   1.000
_cell.length_c   1.000
_cell.angle_alpha   90.00
_cell.angle_beta   90.00
_cell.angle_gamma   90.00
#
_symmetry.space_group_name_H-M   'P 1'
#
loop_
_entity.id
_entity.type
_entity.pdbx_description
1 polymer ?
#
loop_
_entity_poly.entity_id
_entity_poly.type
_entity_poly.pdbx_seq_one_letter_code
_entity_poly.pdbx_strand_id
1 'polypeptide(L)'
;MDRFFVIHYNELGLKKGNRDYFENALCRNINSVLQDCQVERAKRISGRLLLPLNATAHVSEIKKRLGQVFGIAYFGEAWASPQVVENLETNAWALMQGHPFNSFRIQAHRANKNFPHTSVEINQRVGAYVKQQSGARVDLEKAEMTCWIEIVEKYALIYLERLPGPGGLPVGTSGKVVVLLSGGIDSPVAAWKMIKRGCTSVFVHFHSFPYTNKESQEKAKQIVQLLCHYALQAKIYLVPFAEVQRHIMVDTPLDTRVILYRRYMLRLAEQIARREKARVLVTGDSVGQVASQTIENIDVISRAVSMPILRPLIGEDKVEIIEIARQIGTYEISIQPDQDCCSLFVPKHPETKANLAEIEKSEAQLNAGDAMNAAMESAEVLSLSLERVARSAG
;
A
#
# COMPACT_ATOMS: atom_id res chain seq x y z
N MET A 1 0.03 19.87 28.65
CA MET A 1 0.75 18.61 28.30
C MET A 1 1.07 18.61 26.82
N ASP A 2 2.30 18.27 26.47
CA ASP A 2 2.67 18.14 25.06
C ASP A 2 1.92 16.98 24.42
N ARG A 3 1.51 17.15 23.16
CA ARG A 3 0.71 16.16 22.42
C ARG A 3 1.56 15.51 21.33
N PHE A 4 1.36 14.23 21.15
CA PHE A 4 2.08 13.42 20.16
C PHE A 4 1.14 12.44 19.48
N PHE A 5 1.49 11.96 18.29
CA PHE A 5 1.11 10.61 17.91
C PHE A 5 2.23 9.65 18.29
N VAL A 6 1.88 8.62 19.07
CA VAL A 6 2.73 7.45 19.28
C VAL A 6 2.43 6.44 18.20
N ILE A 7 3.47 6.01 17.47
CA ILE A 7 3.33 5.17 16.27
C ILE A 7 4.14 3.89 16.48
N HIS A 8 3.45 2.77 16.35
CA HIS A 8 4.02 1.43 16.55
C HIS A 8 4.13 0.69 15.23
N TYR A 9 5.13 -0.16 15.14
CA TYR A 9 5.38 -1.07 14.03
C TYR A 9 5.63 -2.49 14.55
N ASN A 10 5.27 -3.51 13.77
CA ASN A 10 5.45 -4.91 14.16
C ASN A 10 6.65 -5.53 13.43
N GLU A 11 6.54 -5.69 12.12
CA GLU A 11 7.49 -6.44 11.30
C GLU A 11 8.90 -5.83 11.29
N LEU A 12 9.01 -4.52 11.44
CA LEU A 12 10.29 -3.82 11.50
C LEU A 12 11.12 -4.25 12.72
N GLY A 13 10.46 -4.55 13.83
CA GLY A 13 11.10 -5.04 15.06
C GLY A 13 11.82 -6.37 14.87
N LEU A 14 11.41 -7.18 13.88
CA LEU A 14 12.02 -8.47 13.56
C LEU A 14 13.27 -8.37 12.66
N LYS A 15 13.55 -7.19 12.10
CA LYS A 15 14.67 -6.95 11.17
C LYS A 15 16.00 -6.75 11.89
N LYS A 16 16.49 -7.80 12.55
CA LYS A 16 17.80 -7.79 13.25
C LYS A 16 18.89 -7.18 12.34
N GLY A 17 19.74 -6.31 12.88
CA GLY A 17 20.83 -5.64 12.15
C GLY A 17 20.41 -4.56 11.15
N ASN A 18 19.21 -4.64 10.56
CA ASN A 18 18.70 -3.68 9.58
C ASN A 18 17.56 -2.81 10.11
N ARG A 19 17.23 -2.90 11.38
CA ARG A 19 16.11 -2.19 12.00
C ARG A 19 16.17 -0.68 11.77
N ASP A 20 17.34 -0.09 11.98
CA ASP A 20 17.56 1.34 11.78
C ASP A 20 17.24 1.82 10.37
N TYR A 21 17.59 1.02 9.35
CA TYR A 21 17.24 1.32 7.96
C TYR A 21 15.74 1.42 7.75
N PHE A 22 14.98 0.43 8.25
CA PHE A 22 13.52 0.41 8.11
C PHE A 22 12.83 1.50 8.93
N GLU A 23 13.27 1.74 10.18
CA GLU A 23 12.73 2.82 11.02
C GLU A 23 12.97 4.19 10.40
N ASN A 24 14.17 4.44 9.87
CA ASN A 24 14.49 5.68 9.17
C ASN A 24 13.66 5.85 7.89
N ALA A 25 13.41 4.76 7.15
CA ALA A 25 12.52 4.79 5.99
C ALA A 25 11.09 5.13 6.40
N LEU A 26 10.58 4.53 7.48
CA LEU A 26 9.24 4.84 8.01
C LEU A 26 9.13 6.31 8.44
N CYS A 27 10.13 6.84 9.16
CA CYS A 27 10.18 8.26 9.53
C CYS A 27 10.13 9.17 8.29
N ARG A 28 10.92 8.86 7.25
CA ARG A 28 10.91 9.65 5.99
C ARG A 28 9.53 9.61 5.32
N ASN A 29 8.91 8.44 5.26
CA ASN A 29 7.59 8.28 4.64
C ASN A 29 6.51 9.05 5.40
N ILE A 30 6.47 8.96 6.74
CA ILE A 30 5.56 9.74 7.58
C ILE A 30 5.77 11.25 7.36
N ASN A 31 7.02 11.72 7.40
CA ASN A 31 7.34 13.13 7.22
C ASN A 31 6.97 13.64 5.81
N SER A 32 7.10 12.78 4.78
CA SER A 32 6.69 13.13 3.42
C SER A 32 5.17 13.27 3.29
N VAL A 33 4.42 12.34 3.90
CA VAL A 33 2.94 12.35 3.87
C VAL A 33 2.35 13.52 4.65
N LEU A 34 3.01 13.97 5.71
CA LEU A 34 2.49 14.98 6.63
C LEU A 34 3.15 16.37 6.49
N GLN A 35 3.94 16.61 5.45
CA GLN A 35 4.71 17.84 5.33
C GLN A 35 3.87 19.13 5.23
N ASP A 36 2.58 19.01 4.87
CA ASP A 36 1.58 20.11 4.79
C ASP A 36 0.63 20.14 6.00
N CYS A 37 0.77 19.22 6.97
CA CYS A 37 -0.15 19.08 8.11
C CYS A 37 0.27 19.89 9.35
N GLN A 38 1.22 20.81 9.26
CA GLN A 38 1.71 21.64 10.38
C GLN A 38 2.15 20.82 11.60
N VAL A 39 2.89 19.74 11.38
CA VAL A 39 3.48 18.90 12.42
C VAL A 39 4.99 18.98 12.40
N GLU A 40 5.63 18.65 13.51
CA GLU A 40 7.06 18.43 13.56
C GLU A 40 7.45 17.11 12.89
N ARG A 41 8.76 16.88 12.75
CA ARG A 41 9.26 15.63 12.18
C ARG A 41 9.10 14.48 13.17
N ALA A 42 8.64 13.33 12.65
CA ALA A 42 8.62 12.08 13.40
C ALA A 42 10.04 11.70 13.86
N LYS A 43 10.18 11.30 15.13
CA LYS A 43 11.44 10.92 15.78
C LYS A 43 11.36 9.50 16.31
N ARG A 44 12.47 8.79 16.30
CA ARG A 44 12.58 7.44 16.90
C ARG A 44 12.78 7.55 18.41
N ILE A 45 12.08 6.72 19.17
CA ILE A 45 12.24 6.62 20.63
C ILE A 45 11.90 5.21 21.11
N SER A 46 12.78 4.54 21.80
CA SER A 46 12.53 3.28 22.54
C SER A 46 11.68 2.25 21.77
N GLY A 47 11.96 2.03 20.47
CA GLY A 47 11.26 1.02 19.67
C GLY A 47 9.90 1.43 19.10
N ARG A 48 9.64 2.74 19.01
CA ARG A 48 8.47 3.36 18.39
C ARG A 48 8.85 4.68 17.75
N LEU A 49 7.89 5.34 17.11
CA LEU A 49 8.07 6.69 16.58
C LEU A 49 7.15 7.64 17.34
N LEU A 50 7.63 8.86 17.59
CA LEU A 50 6.84 9.97 18.10
C LEU A 50 6.75 11.06 17.04
N LEU A 51 5.53 11.52 16.80
CA LEU A 51 5.22 12.67 15.97
C LEU A 51 4.67 13.79 16.86
N PRO A 52 5.44 14.84 17.17
CA PRO A 52 4.95 15.97 17.96
C PRO A 52 3.85 16.73 17.21
N LEU A 53 2.81 17.13 17.94
CA LEU A 53 1.67 17.88 17.40
C LEU A 53 1.73 19.33 17.84
N ASN A 54 1.62 20.25 16.89
CA ASN A 54 1.43 21.66 17.16
C ASN A 54 -0.03 21.94 17.57
N ALA A 55 -0.28 23.07 18.19
CA ALA A 55 -1.64 23.47 18.61
C ALA A 55 -2.63 23.57 17.45
N THR A 56 -2.14 23.88 16.24
CA THR A 56 -2.91 24.05 15.00
C THR A 56 -2.97 22.79 14.13
N ALA A 57 -2.46 21.65 14.62
CA ALA A 57 -2.40 20.41 13.84
C ALA A 57 -3.80 19.87 13.49
N HIS A 58 -4.03 19.55 12.24
CA HIS A 58 -5.28 18.96 11.75
C HIS A 58 -5.32 17.45 12.06
N VAL A 59 -5.68 17.10 13.31
CA VAL A 59 -5.62 15.73 13.86
C VAL A 59 -6.38 14.71 13.01
N SER A 60 -7.57 15.04 12.49
CA SER A 60 -8.37 14.13 11.65
C SER A 60 -7.66 13.76 10.34
N GLU A 61 -7.05 14.74 9.67
CA GLU A 61 -6.31 14.51 8.44
C GLU A 61 -5.02 13.70 8.70
N ILE A 62 -4.33 13.99 9.81
CA ILE A 62 -3.15 13.22 10.23
C ILE A 62 -3.54 11.76 10.49
N LYS A 63 -4.64 11.50 11.22
CA LYS A 63 -5.14 10.14 11.47
C LYS A 63 -5.44 9.40 10.16
N LYS A 64 -6.12 10.05 9.22
CA LYS A 64 -6.42 9.50 7.90
C LYS A 64 -5.14 9.10 7.16
N ARG A 65 -4.17 10.00 7.08
CA ARG A 65 -2.92 9.77 6.35
C ARG A 65 -2.02 8.73 7.02
N LEU A 66 -1.88 8.75 8.34
CA LEU A 66 -1.14 7.71 9.06
C LEU A 66 -1.75 6.32 8.84
N GLY A 67 -3.08 6.22 8.73
CA GLY A 67 -3.78 4.99 8.36
C GLY A 67 -3.46 4.44 6.97
N GLN A 68 -2.73 5.18 6.13
CA GLN A 68 -2.31 4.77 4.78
C GLN A 68 -0.80 4.54 4.66
N VAL A 69 0.00 4.85 5.69
CA VAL A 69 1.46 4.68 5.66
C VAL A 69 1.86 3.24 5.99
N PHE A 70 2.38 2.52 5.01
CA PHE A 70 2.91 1.18 5.21
C PHE A 70 4.10 1.16 6.18
N GLY A 71 4.12 0.15 7.04
CA GLY A 71 5.06 -0.01 8.15
C GLY A 71 4.44 0.32 9.50
N ILE A 72 3.34 1.07 9.56
CA ILE A 72 2.61 1.37 10.79
C ILE A 72 1.70 0.19 11.15
N ALA A 73 1.84 -0.34 12.37
CA ALA A 73 0.96 -1.37 12.90
C ALA A 73 -0.29 -0.77 13.55
N TYR A 74 -0.08 0.18 14.43
CA TYR A 74 -1.11 1.01 15.04
C TYR A 74 -0.50 2.33 15.53
N PHE A 75 -1.36 3.30 15.80
CA PHE A 75 -0.96 4.60 16.33
C PHE A 75 -2.08 5.17 17.21
N GLY A 76 -1.73 6.12 18.07
CA GLY A 76 -2.70 6.80 18.92
C GLY A 76 -2.24 8.19 19.29
N GLU A 77 -3.19 9.09 19.52
CA GLU A 77 -2.92 10.41 20.05
C GLU A 77 -2.62 10.30 21.54
N ALA A 78 -1.45 10.77 21.96
CA ALA A 78 -0.92 10.60 23.29
C ALA A 78 -0.53 11.95 23.91
N TRP A 79 -0.65 12.02 25.21
CA TRP A 79 -0.22 13.16 26.04
C TRP A 79 1.00 12.77 26.85
N ALA A 80 2.01 13.66 26.84
CA ALA A 80 3.19 13.46 27.64
C ALA A 80 2.92 13.81 29.13
N SER A 81 3.35 12.94 30.02
CA SER A 81 3.35 13.13 31.45
C SER A 81 4.78 13.00 32.02
N PRO A 82 5.15 13.71 33.06
CA PRO A 82 6.35 13.40 33.81
C PRO A 82 6.35 11.95 34.29
N GLN A 83 7.55 11.36 34.41
CA GLN A 83 7.73 10.00 34.94
C GLN A 83 7.67 9.96 36.48
N VAL A 84 6.54 10.39 37.01
CA VAL A 84 6.21 10.38 38.45
C VAL A 84 4.83 9.75 38.57
N VAL A 85 4.67 8.74 39.39
CA VAL A 85 3.45 7.93 39.42
C VAL A 85 2.20 8.71 39.77
N GLU A 86 2.31 9.69 40.69
CA GLU A 86 1.24 10.60 41.05
C GLU A 86 0.76 11.46 39.87
N ASN A 87 1.69 11.83 38.98
CA ASN A 87 1.34 12.53 37.74
C ASN A 87 0.66 11.58 36.75
N LEU A 88 1.02 10.29 36.73
CA LEU A 88 0.32 9.29 35.89
C LEU A 88 -1.12 9.10 36.34
N GLU A 89 -1.36 9.04 37.66
CA GLU A 89 -2.68 8.94 38.29
C GLU A 89 -3.59 10.10 37.86
N THR A 90 -3.12 11.33 38.09
CA THR A 90 -3.89 12.56 37.83
C THR A 90 -4.07 12.82 36.34
N ASN A 91 -3.05 12.60 35.50
CA ASN A 91 -3.11 12.84 34.07
C ASN A 91 -3.94 11.76 33.35
N ALA A 92 -3.90 10.49 33.76
CA ALA A 92 -4.75 9.45 33.24
C ALA A 92 -6.23 9.77 33.51
N TRP A 93 -6.56 10.16 34.73
CA TRP A 93 -7.92 10.58 35.06
C TRP A 93 -8.36 11.81 34.28
N ALA A 94 -7.53 12.85 34.19
CA ALA A 94 -7.83 14.05 33.40
C ALA A 94 -8.18 13.77 31.95
N LEU A 95 -7.54 12.74 31.39
CA LEU A 95 -7.84 12.29 30.01
C LEU A 95 -9.14 11.48 29.95
N MET A 96 -9.37 10.58 30.90
CA MET A 96 -10.49 9.64 30.91
C MET A 96 -11.82 10.32 31.27
N GLN A 97 -11.84 11.29 32.18
CA GLN A 97 -13.06 11.93 32.72
C GLN A 97 -13.91 12.61 31.64
N GLY A 98 -13.33 12.98 30.49
CA GLY A 98 -14.04 13.59 29.35
C GLY A 98 -14.85 12.60 28.52
N HIS A 99 -14.80 11.30 28.84
CA HIS A 99 -15.46 10.23 28.08
C HIS A 99 -16.37 9.40 28.99
N PRO A 100 -17.56 9.00 28.56
CA PRO A 100 -18.42 8.11 29.33
C PRO A 100 -17.89 6.67 29.29
N PHE A 101 -17.82 6.00 30.44
CA PHE A 101 -17.51 4.56 30.55
C PHE A 101 -18.03 3.99 31.88
N ASN A 102 -18.45 2.72 31.86
CA ASN A 102 -18.86 1.98 33.05
C ASN A 102 -17.79 0.98 33.52
N SER A 103 -16.91 0.61 32.60
CA SER A 103 -15.78 -0.28 32.92
C SER A 103 -14.50 0.18 32.21
N PHE A 104 -13.37 -0.03 32.88
CA PHE A 104 -12.08 0.37 32.34
C PHE A 104 -10.96 -0.57 32.75
N ARG A 105 -9.85 -0.45 32.03
CA ARG A 105 -8.56 -1.02 32.41
C ARG A 105 -7.42 -0.04 32.15
N ILE A 106 -6.36 -0.15 32.97
CA ILE A 106 -5.08 0.50 32.71
C ILE A 106 -4.13 -0.54 32.13
N GLN A 107 -3.44 -0.17 31.08
CA GLN A 107 -2.46 -1.05 30.42
C GLN A 107 -1.12 -0.34 30.26
N ALA A 108 -0.23 -0.53 31.24
CA ALA A 108 1.10 0.08 31.24
C ALA A 108 2.14 -0.82 30.55
N HIS A 109 3.04 -0.20 29.82
CA HIS A 109 4.21 -0.83 29.22
C HIS A 109 5.46 0.01 29.51
N ARG A 110 6.54 -0.63 30.01
CA ARG A 110 7.82 0.02 30.26
C ARG A 110 8.85 -0.32 29.21
N ALA A 111 9.21 0.64 28.37
CA ALA A 111 10.43 0.56 27.57
C ALA A 111 11.65 1.04 28.40
N ASN A 112 11.47 2.07 29.22
CA ASN A 112 12.50 2.48 30.20
C ASN A 112 12.38 1.63 31.47
N LYS A 113 13.33 0.72 31.67
CA LYS A 113 13.37 -0.17 32.85
C LYS A 113 13.91 0.50 34.14
N ASN A 114 14.47 1.71 34.03
CA ASN A 114 14.96 2.47 35.16
C ASN A 114 13.83 3.20 35.95
N PHE A 115 12.61 3.21 35.40
CA PHE A 115 11.45 3.71 36.10
C PHE A 115 11.18 2.83 37.37
N PRO A 116 10.98 3.41 38.56
CA PRO A 116 10.99 2.67 39.84
C PRO A 116 9.83 1.66 39.97
N HIS A 117 8.69 1.89 39.27
CA HIS A 117 7.53 1.02 39.37
C HIS A 117 7.46 0.06 38.20
N THR A 118 7.03 -1.18 38.44
CA THR A 118 6.73 -2.18 37.39
C THR A 118 5.45 -1.81 36.66
N SER A 119 5.23 -2.40 35.46
CA SER A 119 3.96 -2.19 34.74
C SER A 119 2.74 -2.65 35.53
N VAL A 120 2.88 -3.68 36.36
CA VAL A 120 1.79 -4.17 37.24
C VAL A 120 1.48 -3.15 38.31
N GLU A 121 2.49 -2.60 38.98
CA GLU A 121 2.31 -1.56 40.03
C GLU A 121 1.69 -0.29 39.43
N ILE A 122 2.10 0.14 38.24
CA ILE A 122 1.48 1.26 37.52
C ILE A 122 -0.01 0.98 37.27
N ASN A 123 -0.33 -0.22 36.75
CA ASN A 123 -1.72 -0.60 36.52
C ASN A 123 -2.56 -0.56 37.80
N GLN A 124 -2.03 -1.09 38.88
CA GLN A 124 -2.71 -1.12 40.19
C GLN A 124 -2.92 0.29 40.76
N ARG A 125 -1.88 1.11 40.79
CA ARG A 125 -1.94 2.47 41.38
C ARG A 125 -2.86 3.38 40.59
N VAL A 126 -2.61 3.51 39.28
CA VAL A 126 -3.45 4.35 38.39
C VAL A 126 -4.88 3.82 38.35
N GLY A 127 -5.05 2.47 38.29
CA GLY A 127 -6.36 1.85 38.32
C GLY A 127 -7.14 2.12 39.61
N ALA A 128 -6.50 2.05 40.77
CA ALA A 128 -7.12 2.39 42.05
C ALA A 128 -7.56 3.86 42.08
N TYR A 129 -6.68 4.78 41.62
CA TYR A 129 -7.00 6.21 41.56
C TYR A 129 -8.20 6.49 40.65
N VAL A 130 -8.19 5.98 39.42
CA VAL A 130 -9.29 6.16 38.46
C VAL A 130 -10.59 5.56 38.98
N LYS A 131 -10.54 4.37 39.63
CA LYS A 131 -11.72 3.74 40.25
C LYS A 131 -12.31 4.65 41.36
N GLN A 132 -11.46 5.23 42.17
CA GLN A 132 -11.89 6.14 43.27
C GLN A 132 -12.58 7.39 42.69
N GLN A 133 -12.06 7.95 41.60
CA GLN A 133 -12.59 9.16 40.97
C GLN A 133 -13.87 8.92 40.18
N SER A 134 -13.96 7.81 39.47
CA SER A 134 -15.05 7.52 38.52
C SER A 134 -16.18 6.68 39.10
N GLY A 135 -15.89 5.87 40.13
CA GLY A 135 -16.79 4.80 40.58
C GLY A 135 -16.93 3.63 39.60
N ALA A 136 -16.30 3.67 38.43
CA ALA A 136 -16.42 2.67 37.37
C ALA A 136 -15.73 1.35 37.77
N ARG A 137 -16.20 0.26 37.18
CA ARG A 137 -15.69 -1.10 37.39
C ARG A 137 -14.35 -1.30 36.66
N VAL A 138 -13.39 -1.93 37.32
CA VAL A 138 -12.18 -2.43 36.65
C VAL A 138 -12.52 -3.77 35.96
N ASP A 139 -12.26 -3.86 34.65
CA ASP A 139 -12.47 -5.06 33.85
C ASP A 139 -11.22 -5.29 32.98
N LEU A 140 -10.48 -6.37 33.27
CA LEU A 140 -9.21 -6.63 32.59
C LEU A 140 -9.39 -7.29 31.23
N GLU A 141 -10.55 -7.89 30.95
CA GLU A 141 -10.80 -8.63 29.71
C GLU A 141 -11.61 -7.83 28.69
N LYS A 142 -12.74 -7.25 29.12
CA LYS A 142 -13.74 -6.59 28.25
C LYS A 142 -14.07 -5.18 28.69
N ALA A 143 -13.03 -4.39 29.06
CA ALA A 143 -13.20 -3.00 29.42
C ALA A 143 -13.78 -2.17 28.27
N GLU A 144 -14.77 -1.34 28.55
CA GLU A 144 -15.30 -0.34 27.60
C GLU A 144 -14.24 0.70 27.25
N MET A 145 -13.39 1.09 28.23
CA MET A 145 -12.28 2.01 28.02
C MET A 145 -10.95 1.40 28.46
N THR A 146 -9.95 1.54 27.60
CA THR A 146 -8.57 1.20 27.95
C THR A 146 -7.72 2.46 27.96
N CYS A 147 -7.06 2.73 29.07
CA CYS A 147 -6.02 3.77 29.17
C CYS A 147 -4.65 3.10 29.04
N TRP A 148 -3.94 3.40 27.96
CA TRP A 148 -2.58 2.93 27.75
C TRP A 148 -1.58 3.92 28.32
N ILE A 149 -0.57 3.41 29.00
CA ILE A 149 0.53 4.19 29.58
C ILE A 149 1.85 3.59 29.11
N GLU A 150 2.67 4.35 28.41
CA GLU A 150 3.96 3.88 27.93
C GLU A 150 5.09 4.71 28.54
N ILE A 151 5.91 4.08 29.37
CA ILE A 151 7.11 4.71 29.94
C ILE A 151 8.24 4.58 28.94
N VAL A 152 8.62 5.70 28.33
CA VAL A 152 9.73 5.82 27.37
C VAL A 152 10.90 6.57 28.02
N GLU A 153 11.95 6.93 27.27
CA GLU A 153 13.17 7.51 27.85
C GLU A 153 12.93 8.79 28.67
N LYS A 154 12.10 9.72 28.15
CA LYS A 154 11.90 11.07 28.71
C LYS A 154 10.51 11.30 29.29
N TYR A 155 9.52 10.56 28.83
CA TYR A 155 8.11 10.81 29.12
C TYR A 155 7.40 9.52 29.52
N ALA A 156 6.27 9.70 30.18
CA ALA A 156 5.19 8.73 30.13
C ALA A 156 4.16 9.22 29.11
N LEU A 157 3.78 8.38 28.17
CA LEU A 157 2.78 8.69 27.14
C LEU A 157 1.46 8.04 27.55
N ILE A 158 0.40 8.85 27.66
CA ILE A 158 -0.94 8.40 28.07
C ILE A 158 -1.88 8.61 26.90
N TYR A 159 -2.64 7.58 26.52
CA TYR A 159 -3.59 7.64 25.40
C TYR A 159 -4.75 6.67 25.58
N LEU A 160 -5.89 6.97 24.92
CA LEU A 160 -7.15 6.24 25.09
C LEU A 160 -7.58 5.47 23.82
N GLU A 161 -6.92 5.69 22.69
CA GLU A 161 -7.26 5.03 21.43
C GLU A 161 -6.05 4.39 20.76
N ARG A 162 -6.28 3.28 20.06
CA ARG A 162 -5.33 2.66 19.13
C ARG A 162 -6.00 2.50 17.79
N LEU A 163 -5.58 3.32 16.84
CA LEU A 163 -6.04 3.24 15.47
C LEU A 163 -5.16 2.26 14.68
N PRO A 164 -5.74 1.35 13.90
CA PRO A 164 -4.96 0.41 13.11
C PRO A 164 -4.22 1.13 11.98
N GLY A 165 -2.97 0.75 11.74
CA GLY A 165 -2.23 1.08 10.53
C GLY A 165 -2.34 -0.03 9.49
N PRO A 166 -1.88 0.17 8.25
CA PRO A 166 -1.99 -0.82 7.17
C PRO A 166 -0.98 -1.98 7.31
N GLY A 167 -0.06 -1.91 8.27
CA GLY A 167 1.01 -2.92 8.43
C GLY A 167 2.05 -2.88 7.30
N GLY A 168 2.69 -4.02 7.05
CA GLY A 168 3.67 -4.18 5.97
C GLY A 168 5.03 -3.54 6.25
N LEU A 169 5.74 -3.16 5.18
CA LEU A 169 7.06 -2.55 5.21
C LEU A 169 7.03 -1.13 4.63
N PRO A 170 7.87 -0.21 5.11
CA PRO A 170 7.96 1.14 4.56
C PRO A 170 8.31 1.12 3.07
N VAL A 171 7.60 1.89 2.27
CA VAL A 171 7.83 2.01 0.83
C VAL A 171 9.28 2.44 0.56
N GLY A 172 9.88 1.83 -0.47
CA GLY A 172 11.27 2.07 -0.87
C GLY A 172 12.29 1.15 -0.20
N THR A 173 11.85 0.19 0.66
CA THR A 173 12.76 -0.72 1.37
C THR A 173 12.97 -2.07 0.69
N SER A 174 12.14 -2.44 -0.29
CA SER A 174 12.16 -3.77 -0.93
C SER A 174 12.45 -3.73 -2.44
N GLY A 175 13.02 -2.62 -2.92
CA GLY A 175 13.39 -2.47 -4.32
C GLY A 175 12.26 -1.98 -5.22
N LYS A 176 12.51 -1.99 -6.54
CA LYS A 176 11.60 -1.46 -7.56
C LYS A 176 10.99 -2.61 -8.37
N VAL A 177 9.70 -2.50 -8.67
CA VAL A 177 8.95 -3.45 -9.50
C VAL A 177 8.22 -2.70 -10.62
N VAL A 178 7.96 -3.39 -11.73
CA VAL A 178 7.08 -2.89 -12.81
C VAL A 178 5.77 -3.65 -12.78
N VAL A 179 4.68 -2.92 -12.66
CA VAL A 179 3.31 -3.46 -12.59
C VAL A 179 2.61 -3.25 -13.91
N LEU A 180 2.16 -4.32 -14.54
CA LEU A 180 1.25 -4.24 -15.69
C LEU A 180 -0.13 -3.87 -15.15
N LEU A 181 -0.56 -2.64 -15.42
CA LEU A 181 -1.81 -2.07 -14.93
C LEU A 181 -2.85 -2.07 -16.03
N SER A 182 -3.92 -2.83 -15.84
CA SER A 182 -5.15 -2.71 -16.62
C SER A 182 -6.12 -1.72 -15.97
N GLY A 183 -7.18 -1.34 -16.66
CA GLY A 183 -8.30 -0.60 -16.06
C GLY A 183 -9.19 -1.44 -15.12
N GLY A 184 -8.94 -2.75 -14.99
CA GLY A 184 -9.72 -3.68 -14.18
C GLY A 184 -9.39 -3.67 -12.70
N ILE A 185 -10.15 -4.47 -11.93
CA ILE A 185 -10.11 -4.51 -10.46
C ILE A 185 -8.80 -5.12 -9.91
N ASP A 186 -8.23 -6.12 -10.61
CA ASP A 186 -7.20 -7.00 -10.04
C ASP A 186 -5.81 -6.35 -10.01
N SER A 187 -5.40 -5.71 -11.10
CA SER A 187 -4.04 -5.16 -11.20
C SER A 187 -3.74 -4.03 -10.19
N PRO A 188 -4.69 -3.13 -9.82
CA PRO A 188 -4.47 -2.17 -8.72
C PRO A 188 -4.27 -2.85 -7.37
N VAL A 189 -5.01 -3.92 -7.09
CA VAL A 189 -4.87 -4.69 -5.84
C VAL A 189 -3.53 -5.41 -5.79
N ALA A 190 -3.09 -6.00 -6.92
CA ALA A 190 -1.76 -6.60 -7.03
C ALA A 190 -0.65 -5.57 -6.76
N ALA A 191 -0.77 -4.36 -7.33
CA ALA A 191 0.14 -3.26 -7.09
C ALA A 191 0.19 -2.88 -5.61
N TRP A 192 -0.98 -2.66 -4.99
CA TRP A 192 -1.09 -2.31 -3.58
C TRP A 192 -0.43 -3.35 -2.67
N LYS A 193 -0.62 -4.65 -2.94
CA LYS A 193 0.06 -5.72 -2.20
C LYS A 193 1.58 -5.62 -2.31
N MET A 194 2.13 -5.28 -3.47
CA MET A 194 3.58 -5.10 -3.63
C MET A 194 4.08 -3.84 -2.93
N ILE A 195 3.33 -2.73 -2.98
CA ILE A 195 3.64 -1.50 -2.25
C ILE A 195 3.64 -1.77 -0.74
N LYS A 196 2.66 -2.54 -0.23
CA LYS A 196 2.60 -3.00 1.17
C LYS A 196 3.83 -3.80 1.60
N ARG A 197 4.50 -4.49 0.66
CA ARG A 197 5.78 -5.18 0.93
C ARG A 197 7.00 -4.29 0.78
N GLY A 198 6.81 -2.96 0.71
CA GLY A 198 7.88 -1.98 0.67
C GLY A 198 8.46 -1.71 -0.72
N CYS A 199 7.85 -2.22 -1.78
CA CYS A 199 8.31 -1.99 -3.15
C CYS A 199 7.96 -0.58 -3.64
N THR A 200 8.84 0.01 -4.44
CA THR A 200 8.53 1.16 -5.28
C THR A 200 7.98 0.65 -6.61
N SER A 201 6.78 1.12 -7.00
CA SER A 201 6.10 0.65 -8.20
C SER A 201 6.22 1.63 -9.36
N VAL A 202 6.55 1.10 -10.53
CA VAL A 202 6.41 1.75 -11.83
C VAL A 202 5.28 1.04 -12.56
N PHE A 203 4.33 1.77 -13.09
CA PHE A 203 3.15 1.22 -13.75
C PHE A 203 3.32 1.26 -15.26
N VAL A 204 2.81 0.26 -15.94
CA VAL A 204 2.74 0.20 -17.39
C VAL A 204 1.30 -0.11 -17.79
N HIS A 205 0.67 0.80 -18.52
CA HIS A 205 -0.66 0.63 -19.10
C HIS A 205 -0.55 0.60 -20.61
N PHE A 206 -1.09 -0.45 -21.22
CA PHE A 206 -1.16 -0.61 -22.67
C PHE A 206 -2.51 -0.13 -23.19
N HIS A 207 -2.51 0.61 -24.29
CA HIS A 207 -3.73 1.12 -24.90
C HIS A 207 -3.72 0.96 -26.41
N SER A 208 -4.89 0.87 -27.03
CA SER A 208 -5.07 0.70 -28.48
C SER A 208 -5.59 1.97 -29.18
N PHE A 209 -5.32 3.16 -28.60
CA PHE A 209 -5.63 4.41 -29.30
C PHE A 209 -4.84 4.48 -30.62
N PRO A 210 -5.47 4.91 -31.75
CA PRO A 210 -6.80 5.52 -31.89
C PRO A 210 -7.98 4.53 -32.07
N TYR A 211 -7.76 3.21 -32.08
CA TYR A 211 -8.85 2.22 -32.24
C TYR A 211 -9.78 2.13 -31.02
N THR A 212 -9.29 2.54 -29.86
CA THR A 212 -10.08 2.76 -28.64
C THR A 212 -10.08 4.25 -28.30
N ASN A 213 -10.99 4.68 -27.40
CA ASN A 213 -10.96 6.02 -26.83
C ASN A 213 -9.82 6.17 -25.79
N LYS A 214 -9.71 7.36 -25.19
CA LYS A 214 -8.70 7.63 -24.13
C LYS A 214 -9.17 7.27 -22.71
N GLU A 215 -10.36 6.74 -22.55
CA GLU A 215 -10.96 6.48 -21.22
C GLU A 215 -10.12 5.51 -20.39
N SER A 216 -9.59 4.43 -21.01
CA SER A 216 -8.73 3.47 -20.32
C SER A 216 -7.44 4.12 -19.78
N GLN A 217 -6.87 5.08 -20.51
CA GLN A 217 -5.68 5.82 -20.08
C GLN A 217 -5.98 6.75 -18.90
N GLU A 218 -7.10 7.49 -18.97
CA GLU A 218 -7.51 8.38 -17.87
C GLU A 218 -7.85 7.58 -16.61
N LYS A 219 -8.51 6.44 -16.76
CA LYS A 219 -8.80 5.50 -15.69
C LYS A 219 -7.52 4.96 -15.04
N ALA A 220 -6.54 4.57 -15.83
CA ALA A 220 -5.23 4.12 -15.33
C ALA A 220 -4.51 5.23 -14.55
N LYS A 221 -4.54 6.47 -15.03
CA LYS A 221 -3.98 7.64 -14.33
C LYS A 221 -4.67 7.87 -12.98
N GLN A 222 -6.01 7.83 -12.94
CA GLN A 222 -6.79 7.98 -11.70
C GLN A 222 -6.47 6.89 -10.67
N ILE A 223 -6.36 5.63 -11.11
CA ILE A 223 -5.97 4.51 -10.25
C ILE A 223 -4.59 4.74 -9.65
N VAL A 224 -3.59 5.12 -10.48
CA VAL A 224 -2.23 5.37 -9.99
C VAL A 224 -2.18 6.57 -9.06
N GLN A 225 -2.93 7.65 -9.36
CA GLN A 225 -3.05 8.82 -8.50
C GLN A 225 -3.59 8.43 -7.11
N LEU A 226 -4.62 7.59 -7.06
CA LEU A 226 -5.16 7.07 -5.81
C LEU A 226 -4.14 6.20 -5.08
N LEU A 227 -3.42 5.33 -5.78
CA LEU A 227 -2.38 4.50 -5.18
C LEU A 227 -1.20 5.31 -4.63
N CYS A 228 -0.99 6.55 -5.07
CA CYS A 228 0.03 7.45 -4.51
C CYS A 228 -0.23 7.80 -3.02
N HIS A 229 -1.45 7.65 -2.51
CA HIS A 229 -1.70 7.75 -1.06
C HIS A 229 -0.92 6.71 -0.25
N TYR A 230 -0.63 5.56 -0.86
CA TYR A 230 0.14 4.47 -0.27
C TYR A 230 1.59 4.45 -0.75
N ALA A 231 1.83 4.73 -2.06
CA ALA A 231 3.14 4.66 -2.71
C ALA A 231 3.97 5.94 -2.55
N LEU A 232 3.36 7.05 -2.12
CA LEU A 232 3.89 8.41 -2.02
C LEU A 232 4.11 9.07 -3.38
N GLN A 233 4.70 8.36 -4.30
CA GLN A 233 4.94 8.75 -5.69
C GLN A 233 5.01 7.53 -6.59
N ALA A 234 4.66 7.69 -7.86
CA ALA A 234 4.73 6.63 -8.86
C ALA A 234 5.02 7.21 -10.24
N LYS A 235 5.57 6.37 -11.13
CA LYS A 235 5.60 6.63 -12.56
C LYS A 235 4.60 5.74 -13.27
N ILE A 236 3.95 6.23 -14.30
CA ILE A 236 3.14 5.44 -15.22
C ILE A 236 3.63 5.65 -16.65
N TYR A 237 3.80 4.57 -17.38
CA TYR A 237 4.04 4.50 -18.81
C TYR A 237 2.72 4.17 -19.50
N LEU A 238 2.26 5.02 -20.40
CA LEU A 238 1.14 4.78 -21.28
C LEU A 238 1.72 4.35 -22.63
N VAL A 239 1.62 3.07 -22.93
CA VAL A 239 2.30 2.45 -24.07
C VAL A 239 1.28 2.17 -25.19
N PRO A 240 1.39 2.79 -26.36
CA PRO A 240 0.53 2.48 -27.51
C PRO A 240 0.85 1.06 -28.03
N PHE A 241 -0.16 0.22 -28.04
CA PHE A 241 0.00 -1.19 -28.40
C PHE A 241 -0.74 -1.60 -29.67
N ALA A 242 -1.48 -0.66 -30.26
CA ALA A 242 -2.34 -0.89 -31.43
C ALA A 242 -1.61 -1.52 -32.64
N GLU A 243 -0.43 -1.02 -32.98
CA GLU A 243 0.34 -1.54 -34.11
C GLU A 243 0.88 -2.95 -33.86
N VAL A 244 1.33 -3.24 -32.63
CA VAL A 244 1.73 -4.60 -32.24
C VAL A 244 0.53 -5.56 -32.38
N GLN A 245 -0.65 -5.13 -31.91
CA GLN A 245 -1.88 -5.92 -32.07
C GLN A 245 -2.23 -6.17 -33.54
N ARG A 246 -2.11 -5.15 -34.38
CA ARG A 246 -2.38 -5.26 -35.81
C ARG A 246 -1.51 -6.34 -36.47
N HIS A 247 -0.21 -6.37 -36.20
CA HIS A 247 0.69 -7.41 -36.67
C HIS A 247 0.25 -8.80 -36.22
N ILE A 248 -0.04 -8.96 -34.92
CA ILE A 248 -0.51 -10.24 -34.37
C ILE A 248 -1.81 -10.67 -35.02
N MET A 249 -2.74 -9.74 -35.27
CA MET A 249 -4.02 -10.06 -35.90
C MET A 249 -3.90 -10.54 -37.35
N VAL A 250 -2.99 -9.97 -38.11
CA VAL A 250 -2.82 -10.29 -39.53
C VAL A 250 -2.10 -11.62 -39.69
N ASP A 251 -1.10 -11.88 -38.85
CA ASP A 251 -0.12 -12.93 -39.12
C ASP A 251 -0.31 -14.18 -38.24
N THR A 252 -1.33 -14.21 -37.35
CA THR A 252 -1.50 -15.33 -36.42
C THR A 252 -2.93 -15.86 -36.33
N PRO A 253 -3.12 -17.16 -35.95
CA PRO A 253 -4.42 -17.75 -35.69
C PRO A 253 -5.22 -16.98 -34.63
N LEU A 254 -6.55 -16.99 -34.76
CA LEU A 254 -7.45 -16.18 -33.93
C LEU A 254 -7.40 -16.56 -32.45
N ASP A 255 -7.33 -17.85 -32.14
CA ASP A 255 -7.37 -18.44 -30.80
C ASP A 255 -6.10 -18.13 -29.96
N THR A 256 -4.94 -17.98 -30.62
CA THR A 256 -3.64 -17.72 -29.96
C THR A 256 -3.42 -16.25 -29.65
N ARG A 257 -4.20 -15.33 -30.21
CA ARG A 257 -3.95 -13.87 -30.16
C ARG A 257 -3.83 -13.32 -28.73
N VAL A 258 -4.72 -13.74 -27.81
CA VAL A 258 -4.69 -13.25 -26.44
C VAL A 258 -3.39 -13.63 -25.74
N ILE A 259 -2.89 -14.85 -25.99
CA ILE A 259 -1.60 -15.32 -25.44
C ILE A 259 -0.46 -14.48 -26.01
N LEU A 260 -0.47 -14.23 -27.32
CA LEU A 260 0.55 -13.43 -28.00
C LEU A 260 0.52 -11.97 -27.51
N TYR A 261 -0.65 -11.34 -27.37
CA TYR A 261 -0.74 -9.98 -26.80
C TYR A 261 -0.07 -9.92 -25.44
N ARG A 262 -0.38 -10.86 -24.54
CA ARG A 262 0.20 -10.88 -23.21
C ARG A 262 1.72 -11.13 -23.21
N ARG A 263 2.21 -11.96 -24.11
CA ARG A 263 3.65 -12.21 -24.27
C ARG A 263 4.38 -10.95 -24.73
N TYR A 264 3.84 -10.22 -25.72
CA TYR A 264 4.43 -8.97 -26.21
C TYR A 264 4.33 -7.85 -25.19
N MET A 265 3.23 -7.73 -24.43
CA MET A 265 3.11 -6.81 -23.31
C MET A 265 4.17 -7.07 -22.25
N LEU A 266 4.44 -8.33 -21.88
CA LEU A 266 5.50 -8.68 -20.94
C LEU A 266 6.88 -8.28 -21.46
N ARG A 267 7.18 -8.49 -22.75
CA ARG A 267 8.46 -8.08 -23.36
C ARG A 267 8.67 -6.57 -23.29
N LEU A 268 7.64 -5.79 -23.61
CA LEU A 268 7.70 -4.34 -23.49
C LEU A 268 7.84 -3.90 -22.02
N ALA A 269 7.10 -4.54 -21.11
CA ALA A 269 7.23 -4.28 -19.67
C ALA A 269 8.63 -4.65 -19.14
N GLU A 270 9.28 -5.72 -19.64
CA GLU A 270 10.65 -6.07 -19.28
C GLU A 270 11.66 -5.02 -19.78
N GLN A 271 11.47 -4.45 -20.98
CA GLN A 271 12.30 -3.35 -21.49
C GLN A 271 12.18 -2.11 -20.59
N ILE A 272 10.94 -1.75 -20.18
CA ILE A 272 10.70 -0.65 -19.23
C ILE A 272 11.34 -0.97 -17.88
N ALA A 273 11.22 -2.21 -17.40
CA ALA A 273 11.82 -2.62 -16.13
C ALA A 273 13.35 -2.45 -16.15
N ARG A 274 14.00 -2.80 -17.26
CA ARG A 274 15.45 -2.59 -17.44
C ARG A 274 15.81 -1.11 -17.44
N ARG A 275 15.05 -0.22 -18.13
CA ARG A 275 15.24 1.23 -18.10
C ARG A 275 15.08 1.81 -16.70
N GLU A 276 14.10 1.35 -15.94
CA GLU A 276 13.79 1.81 -14.58
C GLU A 276 14.63 1.13 -13.50
N LYS A 277 15.53 0.22 -13.87
CA LYS A 277 16.34 -0.58 -12.95
C LYS A 277 15.47 -1.41 -11.97
N ALA A 278 14.30 -1.80 -12.40
CA ALA A 278 13.47 -2.79 -11.70
C ALA A 278 13.97 -4.21 -12.04
N ARG A 279 13.70 -5.16 -11.14
CA ARG A 279 14.16 -6.55 -11.31
C ARG A 279 13.04 -7.56 -11.42
N VAL A 280 11.80 -7.10 -11.36
CA VAL A 280 10.62 -7.95 -11.25
C VAL A 280 9.45 -7.28 -11.97
N LEU A 281 8.68 -8.08 -12.71
CA LEU A 281 7.37 -7.72 -13.23
C LEU A 281 6.27 -8.16 -12.25
N VAL A 282 5.15 -7.47 -12.27
CA VAL A 282 3.98 -7.80 -11.45
C VAL A 282 2.74 -7.80 -12.32
N THR A 283 1.92 -8.83 -12.21
CA THR A 283 0.61 -8.93 -12.86
C THR A 283 -0.49 -9.21 -11.85
N GLY A 284 -1.73 -8.88 -12.22
CA GLY A 284 -2.92 -9.14 -11.42
C GLY A 284 -3.58 -10.49 -11.73
N ASP A 285 -2.80 -11.50 -12.14
CA ASP A 285 -3.35 -12.81 -12.48
C ASP A 285 -3.84 -13.58 -11.25
N SER A 286 -5.01 -14.25 -11.41
CA SER A 286 -5.53 -15.29 -10.51
C SER A 286 -5.84 -16.53 -11.33
N VAL A 287 -5.48 -17.73 -10.84
CA VAL A 287 -5.65 -19.00 -11.57
C VAL A 287 -7.12 -19.27 -11.85
N GLY A 288 -7.43 -19.56 -13.12
CA GLY A 288 -8.78 -19.98 -13.53
C GLY A 288 -9.81 -18.85 -13.63
N GLN A 289 -9.43 -17.59 -13.41
CA GLN A 289 -10.38 -16.47 -13.46
C GLN A 289 -10.84 -16.16 -14.89
N VAL A 290 -9.94 -16.22 -15.87
CA VAL A 290 -10.23 -16.06 -17.30
C VAL A 290 -9.41 -17.05 -18.13
N ALA A 291 -9.79 -17.24 -19.39
CA ALA A 291 -9.15 -18.23 -20.29
C ALA A 291 -7.62 -18.08 -20.38
N SER A 292 -7.08 -16.88 -20.36
CA SER A 292 -5.63 -16.64 -20.39
C SER A 292 -4.91 -16.91 -19.05
N GLN A 293 -5.64 -17.28 -17.99
CA GLN A 293 -5.11 -17.50 -16.64
C GLN A 293 -5.22 -18.97 -16.20
N THR A 294 -5.29 -19.91 -17.13
CA THR A 294 -5.05 -21.34 -16.84
C THR A 294 -3.58 -21.55 -16.50
N ILE A 295 -3.24 -22.65 -15.85
CA ILE A 295 -1.85 -22.96 -15.48
C ILE A 295 -0.98 -23.06 -16.73
N GLU A 296 -1.48 -23.73 -17.77
CA GLU A 296 -0.81 -23.90 -19.06
C GLU A 296 -0.54 -22.55 -19.74
N ASN A 297 -1.54 -21.67 -19.77
CA ASN A 297 -1.39 -20.35 -20.38
C ASN A 297 -0.46 -19.45 -19.57
N ILE A 298 -0.53 -19.51 -18.24
CA ILE A 298 0.38 -18.77 -17.36
C ILE A 298 1.83 -19.22 -17.59
N ASP A 299 2.10 -20.53 -17.76
CA ASP A 299 3.43 -21.05 -18.09
C ASP A 299 3.93 -20.48 -19.43
N VAL A 300 3.13 -20.68 -20.49
CA VAL A 300 3.48 -20.22 -21.84
C VAL A 300 3.70 -18.71 -21.90
N ILE A 301 2.83 -17.92 -21.25
CA ILE A 301 2.97 -16.46 -21.19
C ILE A 301 4.23 -16.06 -20.41
N SER A 302 4.53 -16.73 -19.30
CA SER A 302 5.69 -16.40 -18.47
C SER A 302 7.02 -16.61 -19.17
N ARG A 303 7.11 -17.59 -20.07
CA ARG A 303 8.32 -17.89 -20.86
C ARG A 303 8.66 -16.82 -21.91
N ALA A 304 7.82 -15.80 -22.10
CA ALA A 304 8.12 -14.68 -23.00
C ALA A 304 9.27 -13.80 -22.53
N VAL A 305 9.59 -13.81 -21.23
CA VAL A 305 10.59 -12.94 -20.58
C VAL A 305 11.49 -13.73 -19.66
N SER A 306 12.67 -13.17 -19.40
CA SER A 306 13.65 -13.77 -18.45
C SER A 306 13.48 -13.23 -17.04
N MET A 307 12.81 -12.10 -16.88
CA MET A 307 12.61 -11.44 -15.59
C MET A 307 11.53 -12.17 -14.78
N PRO A 308 11.72 -12.35 -13.45
CA PRO A 308 10.71 -12.94 -12.59
C PRO A 308 9.38 -12.18 -12.66
N ILE A 309 8.25 -12.89 -12.67
CA ILE A 309 6.90 -12.33 -12.63
C ILE A 309 6.27 -12.70 -11.29
N LEU A 310 5.96 -11.70 -10.46
CA LEU A 310 5.20 -11.89 -9.24
C LEU A 310 3.70 -11.74 -9.54
N ARG A 311 2.92 -12.64 -8.93
CA ARG A 311 1.46 -12.69 -9.05
C ARG A 311 0.83 -12.68 -7.67
N PRO A 312 0.70 -11.49 -7.04
CA PRO A 312 0.26 -11.40 -5.63
C PRO A 312 -1.16 -11.90 -5.38
N LEU A 313 -1.94 -12.14 -6.44
CA LEU A 313 -3.34 -12.57 -6.36
C LEU A 313 -3.56 -13.99 -6.87
N ILE A 314 -2.50 -14.76 -7.10
CA ILE A 314 -2.57 -16.02 -7.85
C ILE A 314 -3.54 -17.05 -7.25
N GLY A 315 -3.73 -17.07 -5.95
CA GLY A 315 -4.62 -17.98 -5.23
C GLY A 315 -5.81 -17.29 -4.58
N GLU A 316 -6.07 -16.02 -4.88
CA GLU A 316 -7.20 -15.28 -4.30
C GLU A 316 -8.42 -15.35 -5.20
N ASP A 317 -9.60 -15.46 -4.60
CA ASP A 317 -10.86 -15.42 -5.35
C ASP A 317 -11.31 -13.99 -5.66
N LYS A 318 -12.32 -13.87 -6.52
CA LYS A 318 -12.79 -12.56 -6.98
C LYS A 318 -13.40 -11.72 -5.86
N VAL A 319 -14.02 -12.35 -4.86
CA VAL A 319 -14.66 -11.64 -3.74
C VAL A 319 -13.60 -11.02 -2.85
N GLU A 320 -12.54 -11.76 -2.49
CA GLU A 320 -11.41 -11.28 -1.69
C GLU A 320 -10.72 -10.09 -2.38
N ILE A 321 -10.52 -10.17 -3.70
CA ILE A 321 -9.92 -9.08 -4.48
C ILE A 321 -10.82 -7.84 -4.48
N ILE A 322 -12.14 -8.00 -4.65
CA ILE A 322 -13.11 -6.90 -4.64
C ILE A 322 -13.15 -6.23 -3.26
N GLU A 323 -13.10 -6.97 -2.17
CA GLU A 323 -13.06 -6.42 -0.81
C GLU A 323 -11.84 -5.53 -0.61
N ILE A 324 -10.66 -5.98 -1.05
CA ILE A 324 -9.45 -5.15 -0.99
C ILE A 324 -9.59 -3.93 -1.90
N ALA A 325 -10.11 -4.08 -3.12
CA ALA A 325 -10.30 -2.96 -4.05
C ALA A 325 -11.22 -1.87 -3.46
N ARG A 326 -12.29 -2.26 -2.75
CA ARG A 326 -13.17 -1.34 -2.02
C ARG A 326 -12.44 -0.66 -0.87
N GLN A 327 -11.70 -1.43 -0.07
CA GLN A 327 -10.92 -0.90 1.05
C GLN A 327 -9.91 0.16 0.62
N ILE A 328 -9.24 -0.04 -0.50
CA ILE A 328 -8.23 0.90 -1.02
C ILE A 328 -8.81 1.99 -1.93
N GLY A 329 -10.11 1.94 -2.23
CA GLY A 329 -10.84 2.95 -3.01
C GLY A 329 -10.70 2.82 -4.53
N THR A 330 -10.08 1.75 -5.06
CA THR A 330 -9.90 1.57 -6.51
C THR A 330 -11.13 0.97 -7.19
N TYR A 331 -12.04 0.35 -6.44
CA TYR A 331 -13.18 -0.39 -6.98
C TYR A 331 -14.07 0.49 -7.89
N GLU A 332 -14.50 1.65 -7.38
CA GLU A 332 -15.43 2.54 -8.10
C GLU A 332 -14.82 3.10 -9.40
N ILE A 333 -13.50 3.27 -9.43
CA ILE A 333 -12.80 3.66 -10.66
C ILE A 333 -12.74 2.47 -11.61
N SER A 334 -12.40 1.29 -11.10
CA SER A 334 -12.17 0.08 -11.90
C SER A 334 -13.43 -0.44 -12.61
N ILE A 335 -14.63 -0.24 -12.04
CA ILE A 335 -15.89 -0.68 -12.64
C ILE A 335 -16.46 0.30 -13.68
N GLN A 336 -15.87 1.49 -13.84
CA GLN A 336 -16.30 2.41 -14.89
C GLN A 336 -16.12 1.77 -16.27
N PRO A 337 -17.06 1.99 -17.21
CA PRO A 337 -16.93 1.47 -18.57
C PRO A 337 -15.67 2.02 -19.23
N ASP A 338 -14.93 1.14 -19.90
CA ASP A 338 -13.80 1.50 -20.75
C ASP A 338 -13.63 0.44 -21.87
N GLN A 339 -12.83 0.80 -22.87
CA GLN A 339 -12.42 -0.12 -23.93
C GLN A 339 -10.98 -0.57 -23.64
N ASP A 340 -10.85 -1.71 -22.96
CA ASP A 340 -9.53 -2.30 -22.72
C ASP A 340 -8.92 -2.81 -24.03
N CYS A 341 -7.61 -2.61 -24.18
CA CYS A 341 -6.87 -3.09 -25.36
C CYS A 341 -7.00 -4.60 -25.57
N CYS A 342 -7.10 -5.38 -24.49
CA CYS A 342 -7.23 -6.83 -24.58
C CYS A 342 -8.61 -7.29 -25.08
N SER A 343 -9.65 -6.48 -24.93
CA SER A 343 -11.02 -6.85 -25.31
C SER A 343 -11.36 -6.56 -26.77
N LEU A 344 -10.58 -5.70 -27.44
CA LEU A 344 -10.92 -5.18 -28.77
C LEU A 344 -10.91 -6.26 -29.86
N PHE A 345 -10.10 -7.31 -29.70
CA PHE A 345 -9.89 -8.34 -30.72
C PHE A 345 -9.85 -9.76 -30.16
N VAL A 346 -10.68 -10.01 -29.11
CA VAL A 346 -10.75 -11.32 -28.44
C VAL A 346 -11.57 -12.31 -29.32
N PRO A 347 -11.07 -13.53 -29.52
CA PRO A 347 -11.84 -14.58 -30.12
C PRO A 347 -13.03 -15.01 -29.23
N LYS A 348 -14.12 -15.52 -29.87
CA LYS A 348 -15.24 -16.10 -29.11
C LYS A 348 -14.83 -17.31 -28.24
N HIS A 349 -13.81 -18.02 -28.69
CA HIS A 349 -13.25 -19.20 -28.02
C HIS A 349 -11.72 -19.03 -27.91
N PRO A 350 -11.20 -18.34 -26.88
CA PRO A 350 -9.77 -18.21 -26.70
C PRO A 350 -9.14 -19.53 -26.26
N GLU A 351 -7.89 -19.76 -26.64
CA GLU A 351 -7.11 -20.93 -26.23
C GLU A 351 -6.95 -21.00 -24.71
N THR A 352 -7.24 -22.18 -24.13
CA THR A 352 -7.12 -22.43 -22.68
C THR A 352 -6.00 -23.40 -22.32
N LYS A 353 -5.40 -24.07 -23.31
CA LYS A 353 -4.31 -25.03 -23.16
C LYS A 353 -3.20 -24.79 -24.19
N ALA A 354 -2.71 -23.56 -24.26
CA ALA A 354 -1.72 -23.17 -25.24
C ALA A 354 -0.47 -24.06 -25.16
N ASN A 355 0.01 -24.47 -26.34
CA ASN A 355 1.28 -25.20 -26.46
C ASN A 355 2.41 -24.21 -26.78
N LEU A 356 3.50 -24.27 -25.99
CA LEU A 356 4.62 -23.35 -26.13
C LEU A 356 5.23 -23.39 -27.53
N ALA A 357 5.46 -24.59 -28.11
CA ALA A 357 6.09 -24.73 -29.41
C ALA A 357 5.23 -24.14 -30.54
N GLU A 358 3.90 -24.25 -30.45
CA GLU A 358 2.96 -23.66 -31.40
C GLU A 358 2.95 -22.13 -31.30
N ILE A 359 2.95 -21.61 -30.08
CA ILE A 359 3.01 -20.15 -29.84
C ILE A 359 4.34 -19.58 -30.32
N GLU A 360 5.46 -20.23 -30.05
CA GLU A 360 6.80 -19.79 -30.52
C GLU A 360 6.92 -19.88 -32.04
N LYS A 361 6.31 -20.90 -32.68
CA LYS A 361 6.22 -21.01 -34.16
C LYS A 361 5.42 -19.84 -34.76
N SER A 362 4.30 -19.46 -34.12
CA SER A 362 3.51 -18.31 -34.54
C SER A 362 4.28 -17.00 -34.36
N GLU A 363 5.01 -16.86 -33.26
CA GLU A 363 5.87 -15.69 -32.98
C GLU A 363 7.02 -15.55 -33.99
N ALA A 364 7.62 -16.64 -34.41
CA ALA A 364 8.71 -16.63 -35.41
C ALA A 364 8.30 -16.07 -36.76
N GLN A 365 7.00 -16.09 -37.09
CA GLN A 365 6.44 -15.52 -38.33
C GLN A 365 6.09 -14.03 -38.18
N LEU A 366 6.06 -13.50 -36.92
CA LEU A 366 5.69 -12.11 -36.65
C LEU A 366 6.86 -11.16 -36.85
N ASN A 367 6.70 -10.19 -37.74
CA ASN A 367 7.64 -9.08 -37.85
C ASN A 367 7.16 -7.86 -37.02
N ALA A 368 7.08 -8.03 -35.72
CA ALA A 368 6.59 -6.98 -34.80
C ALA A 368 7.72 -6.16 -34.14
N GLY A 369 8.99 -6.37 -34.52
CA GLY A 369 10.13 -5.70 -33.88
C GLY A 369 10.08 -4.17 -33.99
N ASP A 370 9.81 -3.66 -35.18
CA ASP A 370 9.71 -2.22 -35.44
C ASP A 370 8.49 -1.61 -34.73
N ALA A 371 7.36 -2.32 -34.70
CA ALA A 371 6.17 -1.89 -33.96
C ALA A 371 6.43 -1.82 -32.45
N MET A 372 7.18 -2.77 -31.87
CA MET A 372 7.59 -2.72 -30.47
C MET A 372 8.52 -1.54 -30.17
N ASN A 373 9.50 -1.28 -31.05
CA ASN A 373 10.40 -0.13 -30.88
C ASN A 373 9.63 1.18 -30.96
N ALA A 374 8.74 1.34 -31.94
CA ALA A 374 7.88 2.51 -32.07
C ALA A 374 6.96 2.70 -30.84
N ALA A 375 6.39 1.62 -30.31
CA ALA A 375 5.59 1.66 -29.08
C ALA A 375 6.39 2.15 -27.88
N MET A 376 7.65 1.73 -27.75
CA MET A 376 8.55 2.15 -26.67
C MET A 376 9.02 3.61 -26.80
N GLU A 377 9.21 4.11 -28.04
CA GLU A 377 9.64 5.49 -28.31
C GLU A 377 8.49 6.48 -28.12
N SER A 378 7.27 6.09 -28.47
CA SER A 378 6.07 6.91 -28.35
C SER A 378 5.34 6.78 -27.01
N ALA A 379 5.87 5.98 -26.07
CA ALA A 379 5.27 5.83 -24.75
C ALA A 379 5.29 7.15 -23.97
N GLU A 380 4.11 7.61 -23.54
CA GLU A 380 3.99 8.76 -22.64
C GLU A 380 4.39 8.35 -21.22
N VAL A 381 5.20 9.15 -20.56
CA VAL A 381 5.66 8.90 -19.18
C VAL A 381 5.22 10.02 -18.27
N LEU A 382 4.44 9.66 -17.24
CA LEU A 382 3.96 10.60 -16.24
C LEU A 382 4.52 10.25 -14.86
N SER A 383 4.88 11.29 -14.11
CA SER A 383 5.23 11.17 -12.68
C SER A 383 4.08 11.70 -11.85
N LEU A 384 3.52 10.85 -11.01
CA LEU A 384 2.41 11.16 -10.12
C LEU A 384 2.89 11.12 -8.67
N SER A 385 2.32 11.96 -7.83
CA SER A 385 2.64 12.01 -6.41
C SER A 385 1.39 12.25 -5.59
N LEU A 386 1.49 12.04 -4.28
CA LEU A 386 0.42 12.37 -3.35
C LEU A 386 -0.04 13.82 -3.56
N GLU A 387 -1.33 14.01 -3.79
CA GLU A 387 -1.93 15.34 -3.82
C GLU A 387 -1.86 15.96 -2.43
N ARG A 388 -1.38 17.19 -2.38
CA ARG A 388 -1.26 17.96 -1.13
C ARG A 388 -2.47 18.87 -1.01
N VAL A 389 -2.96 19.02 0.22
CA VAL A 389 -3.97 20.04 0.51
C VAL A 389 -3.33 21.41 0.18
N ALA A 390 -3.93 22.15 -0.74
CA ALA A 390 -3.50 23.49 -1.03
C ALA A 390 -3.47 24.28 0.29
N ARG A 391 -2.32 24.88 0.64
CA ARG A 391 -2.24 25.77 1.79
C ARG A 391 -3.26 26.88 1.52
N SER A 392 -4.33 26.93 2.30
CA SER A 392 -5.17 28.12 2.35
C SER A 392 -4.25 29.26 2.74
N ALA A 393 -3.99 30.16 1.77
CA ALA A 393 -3.33 31.42 2.05
C ALA A 393 -4.21 32.16 3.05
N GLY A 394 -3.81 32.16 4.33
CA GLY A 394 -4.38 33.00 5.37
C GLY A 394 -3.66 34.32 5.41
#